data_be8ff2b8434da9c823c23afe59d1e350
#
_entry.id   be8ff2b8434da9c823c23afe59d1e350
#
_cell.length_a   1.000
_cell.length_b   1.000
_cell.length_c   1.000
_cell.angle_alpha   90.00
_cell.angle_beta   90.00
_cell.angle_gamma   90.00
#
_symmetry.space_group_name_H-M   'P 1'
#
loop_
_entity.id
_entity.type
_entity.pdbx_description
1 polymer ?
#
loop_
_entity_poly.entity_id
_entity_poly.type
_entity_poly.pdbx_seq_one_letter_code
_entity_poly.pdbx_strand_id
1 'polypeptide(L)'
;GDTICIVSGESIAIEAAIEASEGTIIAVEPDARDMRALQDNVSKFGVHNIEIISGVTKENMANVPTPRLAFIVASKRLEDEIRTLLEVNPKMQFIVYTLELNMLVNIKNIFAKYHIEDTEVLQISVSKTDKRSVMVAQPSPWMISGTPAD
;
A
#
# COMPACT_ATOMS: atom_id res chain seq x y z
N GLY A 1 1.80 -3.27 19.33
CA GLY A 1 2.30 -2.75 18.10
C GLY A 1 1.21 -2.37 17.11
N ASP A 2 1.56 -1.46 16.23
CA ASP A 2 0.63 -1.02 15.19
C ASP A 2 0.46 -2.07 14.09
N THR A 3 -0.70 -2.07 13.48
CA THR A 3 -0.99 -2.90 12.32
C THR A 3 -1.09 -2.01 11.08
N ILE A 4 -0.35 -2.35 10.05
CA ILE A 4 -0.31 -1.62 8.79
C ILE A 4 -0.68 -2.57 7.66
N CYS A 5 -1.60 -2.13 6.79
CA CYS A 5 -2.00 -2.89 5.61
C CYS A 5 -1.26 -2.36 4.40
N ILE A 6 -0.64 -3.25 3.61
CA ILE A 6 0.09 -2.88 2.41
C ILE A 6 -0.48 -3.66 1.24
N VAL A 7 -1.07 -2.96 0.29
CA VAL A 7 -1.77 -3.56 -0.85
C VAL A 7 -0.91 -3.46 -2.11
N SER A 8 -0.55 -4.60 -2.67
CA SER A 8 0.24 -4.74 -3.91
C SER A 8 1.63 -4.12 -3.82
N GLY A 9 2.20 -4.08 -2.61
CA GLY A 9 3.53 -3.53 -2.37
C GLY A 9 4.46 -4.56 -1.75
N GLU A 10 4.78 -5.64 -2.45
CA GLU A 10 5.55 -6.77 -1.95
C GLU A 10 6.84 -6.38 -1.22
N SER A 11 7.73 -5.64 -1.89
CA SER A 11 9.01 -5.27 -1.29
C SER A 11 8.85 -4.32 -0.13
N ILE A 12 7.86 -3.43 -0.21
CA ILE A 12 7.54 -2.49 0.86
C ILE A 12 7.02 -3.25 2.08
N ALA A 13 6.19 -4.27 1.86
CA ALA A 13 5.64 -5.08 2.95
C ALA A 13 6.74 -5.80 3.73
N ILE A 14 7.69 -6.40 3.02
CA ILE A 14 8.80 -7.11 3.65
C ILE A 14 9.69 -6.15 4.43
N GLU A 15 10.07 -5.03 3.82
CA GLU A 15 10.89 -4.02 4.52
C GLU A 15 10.18 -3.45 5.73
N ALA A 16 8.88 -3.15 5.61
CA ALA A 16 8.10 -2.65 6.73
C ALA A 16 8.05 -3.66 7.88
N ALA A 17 7.91 -4.95 7.56
CA ALA A 17 7.89 -6.00 8.56
C ALA A 17 9.23 -6.14 9.28
N ILE A 18 10.34 -5.99 8.55
CA ILE A 18 11.68 -6.03 9.13
C ILE A 18 11.91 -4.83 10.06
N GLU A 19 11.54 -3.63 9.61
CA GLU A 19 11.74 -2.40 10.38
C GLU A 19 10.81 -2.31 11.59
N ALA A 20 9.57 -2.77 11.46
CA ALA A 20 8.57 -2.71 12.52
C ALA A 20 8.39 -4.06 13.18
N SER A 21 9.47 -4.61 13.74
CA SER A 21 9.50 -5.97 14.27
C SER A 21 8.46 -6.23 15.38
N GLU A 22 7.98 -5.19 16.06
CA GLU A 22 6.95 -5.32 17.10
C GLU A 22 5.54 -5.05 16.58
N GLY A 23 5.41 -4.66 15.33
CA GLY A 23 4.12 -4.42 14.69
C GLY A 23 3.70 -5.60 13.82
N THR A 24 2.50 -5.50 13.26
CA THR A 24 1.98 -6.49 12.32
C THR A 24 1.78 -5.85 10.96
N ILE A 25 2.26 -6.52 9.93
CA ILE A 25 2.06 -6.09 8.54
C ILE A 25 1.08 -7.05 7.90
N ILE A 26 0.01 -6.51 7.31
CA ILE A 26 -0.91 -7.27 6.48
C ILE A 26 -0.54 -6.99 5.03
N ALA A 27 -0.02 -8.00 4.35
CA ALA A 27 0.36 -7.87 2.95
C ALA A 27 -0.77 -8.42 2.08
N VAL A 28 -1.35 -7.56 1.25
CA VAL A 28 -2.43 -7.92 0.36
C VAL A 28 -1.88 -8.06 -1.05
N GLU A 29 -2.04 -9.24 -1.64
CA GLU A 29 -1.57 -9.48 -3.00
C GLU A 29 -2.65 -10.19 -3.81
N PRO A 30 -3.40 -9.45 -4.66
CA PRO A 30 -4.48 -10.05 -5.47
C PRO A 30 -3.99 -10.93 -6.62
N ASP A 31 -2.75 -10.76 -7.06
CA ASP A 31 -2.19 -11.54 -8.17
C ASP A 31 -1.57 -12.84 -7.64
N ALA A 32 -1.97 -13.98 -8.21
CA ALA A 32 -1.53 -15.29 -7.73
C ALA A 32 -0.03 -15.52 -7.91
N ARG A 33 0.55 -14.99 -8.99
CA ARG A 33 2.00 -15.11 -9.23
C ARG A 33 2.79 -14.29 -8.21
N ASP A 34 2.36 -13.05 -7.99
CA ASP A 34 3.00 -12.16 -7.03
C ASP A 34 2.80 -12.66 -5.60
N MET A 35 1.66 -13.30 -5.32
CA MET A 35 1.42 -13.95 -4.03
C MET A 35 2.46 -15.03 -3.74
N ARG A 36 2.77 -15.89 -4.73
CA ARG A 36 3.79 -16.93 -4.55
C ARG A 36 5.17 -16.33 -4.33
N ALA A 37 5.51 -15.27 -5.09
CA ALA A 37 6.78 -14.57 -4.92
C ALA A 37 6.89 -13.96 -3.53
N LEU A 38 5.82 -13.35 -3.05
CA LEU A 38 5.76 -12.77 -1.71
C LEU A 38 5.95 -13.85 -0.64
N GLN A 39 5.26 -14.98 -0.75
CA GLN A 39 5.38 -16.09 0.19
C GLN A 39 6.82 -16.63 0.24
N ASP A 40 7.44 -16.79 -0.93
CA ASP A 40 8.82 -17.27 -1.02
C ASP A 40 9.79 -16.30 -0.36
N ASN A 41 9.61 -15.00 -0.57
CA ASN A 41 10.47 -13.96 0.00
C ASN A 41 10.28 -13.84 1.52
N VAL A 42 9.06 -13.95 2.00
CA VAL A 42 8.78 -13.95 3.45
C VAL A 42 9.52 -15.11 4.12
N SER A 43 9.46 -16.29 3.52
CA SER A 43 10.16 -17.46 4.01
C SER A 43 11.68 -17.26 3.97
N LYS A 44 12.19 -16.76 2.84
CA LYS A 44 13.62 -16.54 2.63
C LYS A 44 14.22 -15.55 3.62
N PHE A 45 13.50 -14.46 3.93
CA PHE A 45 13.98 -13.45 4.85
C PHE A 45 13.65 -13.74 6.31
N GLY A 46 12.92 -14.83 6.58
CA GLY A 46 12.59 -15.24 7.94
C GLY A 46 11.70 -14.24 8.68
N VAL A 47 10.80 -13.59 7.98
CA VAL A 47 9.90 -12.59 8.56
C VAL A 47 8.72 -13.29 9.22
N HIS A 48 8.40 -12.93 10.46
CA HIS A 48 7.36 -13.60 11.24
C HIS A 48 6.17 -12.71 11.60
N ASN A 49 6.26 -11.41 11.39
CA ASN A 49 5.20 -10.45 11.74
C ASN A 49 4.41 -9.98 10.54
N ILE A 50 4.28 -10.82 9.53
CA ILE A 50 3.55 -10.51 8.31
C ILE A 50 2.44 -11.54 8.10
N GLU A 51 1.24 -11.06 7.79
CA GLU A 51 0.12 -11.91 7.40
C GLU A 51 -0.23 -11.60 5.96
N ILE A 52 -0.40 -12.64 5.15
CA ILE A 52 -0.62 -12.49 3.71
C ILE A 52 -2.07 -12.85 3.40
N ILE A 53 -2.77 -11.95 2.70
CA ILE A 53 -4.13 -12.19 2.24
C ILE A 53 -4.23 -11.88 0.75
N SER A 54 -5.22 -12.49 0.08
CA SER A 54 -5.36 -12.42 -1.37
C SER A 54 -6.14 -11.21 -1.88
N GLY A 55 -6.76 -10.45 -1.00
CA GLY A 55 -7.53 -9.27 -1.40
C GLY A 55 -8.16 -8.58 -0.21
N VAL A 56 -8.52 -7.31 -0.41
CA VAL A 56 -9.20 -6.53 0.61
C VAL A 56 -10.70 -6.87 0.51
N THR A 57 -11.13 -7.80 1.33
CA THR A 57 -12.55 -8.20 1.45
C THR A 57 -12.94 -8.17 2.92
N LYS A 58 -14.24 -8.11 3.20
CA LYS A 58 -14.72 -8.17 4.58
C LYS A 58 -14.31 -9.47 5.27
N GLU A 59 -14.39 -10.59 4.56
CA GLU A 59 -14.02 -11.89 5.09
C GLU A 59 -12.54 -11.95 5.46
N ASN A 60 -11.67 -11.50 4.55
CA ASN A 60 -10.23 -11.51 4.81
C ASN A 60 -9.85 -10.56 5.93
N MET A 61 -10.45 -9.37 5.96
CA MET A 61 -10.13 -8.37 6.98
C MET A 61 -10.66 -8.77 8.36
N ALA A 62 -11.69 -9.59 8.43
CA ALA A 62 -12.21 -10.08 9.70
C ALA A 62 -11.26 -11.05 10.40
N ASN A 63 -10.33 -11.65 9.66
CA ASN A 63 -9.41 -12.66 10.16
C ASN A 63 -8.01 -12.11 10.52
N VAL A 64 -7.82 -10.80 10.39
CA VAL A 64 -6.53 -10.15 10.68
C VAL A 64 -6.75 -8.98 11.63
N PRO A 65 -5.69 -8.52 12.32
CA PRO A 65 -5.83 -7.34 13.18
C PRO A 65 -6.26 -6.11 12.38
N THR A 66 -7.00 -5.21 13.02
CA THR A 66 -7.48 -3.99 12.37
C THR A 66 -6.31 -3.03 12.12
N PRO A 67 -6.00 -2.68 10.87
CA PRO A 67 -4.92 -1.74 10.60
C PRO A 67 -5.34 -0.29 10.89
N ARG A 68 -4.36 0.53 11.23
CA ARG A 68 -4.55 1.98 11.38
C ARG A 68 -4.18 2.75 10.14
N LEU A 69 -3.35 2.16 9.29
CA LEU A 69 -2.83 2.77 8.08
C LEU A 69 -2.88 1.75 6.95
N ALA A 70 -3.26 2.19 5.76
CA ALA A 70 -3.20 1.40 4.55
C ALA A 70 -2.31 2.11 3.53
N PHE A 71 -1.27 1.42 3.07
CA PHE A 71 -0.46 1.83 1.94
C PHE A 71 -0.94 1.02 0.72
N ILE A 72 -1.41 1.70 -0.31
CA ILE A 72 -2.03 1.05 -1.46
C ILE A 72 -1.33 1.47 -2.74
N VAL A 73 -0.81 0.50 -3.48
CA VAL A 73 -0.40 0.74 -4.86
C VAL A 73 -1.67 0.76 -5.71
N ALA A 74 -1.97 1.90 -6.32
CA ALA A 74 -3.23 2.12 -6.99
C ALA A 74 -3.45 1.16 -8.16
N SER A 75 -4.67 0.64 -8.26
CA SER A 75 -5.09 -0.27 -9.32
C SER A 75 -6.57 -0.02 -9.62
N LYS A 76 -7.14 -0.83 -10.49
CA LYS A 76 -8.59 -0.79 -10.78
C LYS A 76 -9.44 -1.12 -9.55
N ARG A 77 -8.86 -1.73 -8.53
CA ARG A 77 -9.54 -2.12 -7.30
C ARG A 77 -9.53 -1.03 -6.23
N LEU A 78 -8.89 0.12 -6.50
CA LEU A 78 -8.62 1.13 -5.48
C LEU A 78 -9.87 1.59 -4.74
N GLU A 79 -10.93 1.92 -5.45
CA GLU A 79 -12.16 2.42 -4.81
C GLU A 79 -12.78 1.36 -3.90
N ASP A 80 -12.87 0.11 -4.36
CA ASP A 80 -13.42 -0.98 -3.56
C ASP A 80 -12.55 -1.25 -2.33
N GLU A 81 -11.23 -1.18 -2.49
CA GLU A 81 -10.29 -1.37 -1.39
C GLU A 81 -10.45 -0.29 -0.33
N ILE A 82 -10.52 0.97 -0.73
CA ILE A 82 -10.72 2.09 0.19
C ILE A 82 -12.06 1.96 0.91
N ARG A 83 -13.13 1.68 0.19
CA ARG A 83 -14.46 1.52 0.79
C ARG A 83 -14.45 0.41 1.85
N THR A 84 -13.90 -0.75 1.52
CA THR A 84 -13.85 -1.89 2.44
C THR A 84 -13.00 -1.56 3.67
N LEU A 85 -11.85 -0.93 3.48
CA LEU A 85 -10.98 -0.56 4.60
C LEU A 85 -11.62 0.46 5.52
N LEU A 86 -12.39 1.42 4.97
CA LEU A 86 -13.14 2.37 5.80
C LEU A 86 -14.26 1.70 6.59
N GLU A 87 -14.86 0.64 6.07
CA GLU A 87 -15.83 -0.15 6.83
C GLU A 87 -15.16 -0.89 7.99
N VAL A 88 -13.92 -1.32 7.81
CA VAL A 88 -13.14 -1.99 8.85
C VAL A 88 -12.67 -1.01 9.91
N ASN A 89 -12.21 0.15 9.49
CA ASN A 89 -11.75 1.20 10.39
C ASN A 89 -12.09 2.58 9.79
N PRO A 90 -13.15 3.24 10.30
CA PRO A 90 -13.56 4.56 9.78
C PRO A 90 -12.50 5.66 9.96
N LYS A 91 -11.48 5.42 10.76
CA LYS A 91 -10.37 6.37 10.99
C LYS A 91 -9.10 5.95 10.26
N MET A 92 -9.19 5.03 9.31
CA MET A 92 -8.05 4.54 8.54
C MET A 92 -7.33 5.70 7.86
N GLN A 93 -6.01 5.75 8.04
CA GLN A 93 -5.16 6.67 7.28
C GLN A 93 -4.73 5.98 6.00
N PHE A 94 -4.61 6.75 4.92
CA PHE A 94 -4.27 6.21 3.61
C PHE A 94 -3.03 6.87 3.05
N ILE A 95 -2.19 6.06 2.42
CA ILE A 95 -1.13 6.52 1.52
C ILE A 95 -1.33 5.75 0.22
N VAL A 96 -1.60 6.46 -0.87
CA VAL A 96 -1.83 5.84 -2.18
C VAL A 96 -0.70 6.22 -3.12
N TYR A 97 -0.11 5.20 -3.73
CA TYR A 97 1.04 5.30 -4.62
C TYR A 97 0.61 5.03 -6.06
N THR A 98 1.09 5.83 -7.00
CA THR A 98 0.89 5.57 -8.43
C THR A 98 2.05 6.11 -9.26
N LEU A 99 2.31 5.46 -10.39
CA LEU A 99 3.24 5.96 -11.40
C LEU A 99 2.55 6.75 -12.50
N GLU A 100 1.21 6.81 -12.47
CA GLU A 100 0.41 7.40 -13.54
C GLU A 100 -0.25 8.71 -13.10
N LEU A 101 0.01 9.79 -13.82
CA LEU A 101 -0.61 11.09 -13.55
C LEU A 101 -2.14 11.03 -13.63
N ASN A 102 -2.67 10.28 -14.58
CA ASN A 102 -4.13 10.11 -14.73
C ASN A 102 -4.75 9.48 -13.49
N MET A 103 -4.04 8.53 -12.87
CA MET A 103 -4.50 7.90 -11.66
C MET A 103 -4.53 8.88 -10.48
N LEU A 104 -3.64 9.86 -10.48
CA LEU A 104 -3.62 10.89 -9.43
C LEU A 104 -4.96 11.61 -9.33
N VAL A 105 -5.54 11.99 -10.46
CA VAL A 105 -6.86 12.65 -10.50
C VAL A 105 -7.93 11.70 -9.97
N ASN A 106 -7.87 10.44 -10.36
CA ASN A 106 -8.81 9.42 -9.90
C ASN A 106 -8.73 9.23 -8.38
N ILE A 107 -7.52 9.19 -7.82
CA ILE A 107 -7.31 9.08 -6.37
C ILE A 107 -7.96 10.25 -5.64
N LYS A 108 -7.75 11.47 -6.13
CA LYS A 108 -8.35 12.66 -5.52
C LYS A 108 -9.87 12.61 -5.55
N ASN A 109 -10.45 12.13 -6.66
CA ASN A 109 -11.90 11.97 -6.79
C ASN A 109 -12.43 10.93 -5.80
N ILE A 110 -11.73 9.81 -5.63
CA ILE A 110 -12.11 8.77 -4.67
C ILE A 110 -12.03 9.33 -3.25
N PHE A 111 -10.96 10.04 -2.90
CA PHE A 111 -10.82 10.65 -1.59
C PHE A 111 -11.99 11.60 -1.30
N ALA A 112 -12.34 12.46 -2.26
CA ALA A 112 -13.46 13.38 -2.10
C ALA A 112 -14.78 12.63 -1.90
N LYS A 113 -15.01 11.54 -2.65
CA LYS A 113 -16.23 10.75 -2.56
C LYS A 113 -16.42 10.13 -1.17
N TYR A 114 -15.32 9.69 -0.55
CA TYR A 114 -15.34 9.03 0.75
C TYR A 114 -14.97 9.93 1.91
N HIS A 115 -14.95 11.26 1.67
CA HIS A 115 -14.64 12.25 2.71
C HIS A 115 -13.28 12.07 3.35
N ILE A 116 -12.30 11.68 2.54
CA ILE A 116 -10.91 11.59 2.95
C ILE A 116 -10.23 12.90 2.56
N GLU A 117 -9.68 13.61 3.55
CA GLU A 117 -9.00 14.87 3.30
C GLU A 117 -7.56 14.64 2.88
N ASP A 118 -7.14 15.26 1.78
CA ASP A 118 -5.76 15.23 1.32
C ASP A 118 -4.88 15.94 2.34
N THR A 119 -3.90 15.24 2.91
CA THR A 119 -2.95 15.86 3.82
C THR A 119 -1.69 16.28 3.10
N GLU A 120 -1.27 15.50 2.09
CA GLU A 120 -0.05 15.79 1.35
C GLU A 120 -0.05 15.06 0.01
N VAL A 121 0.51 15.73 -1.00
CA VAL A 121 0.78 15.13 -2.31
C VAL A 121 2.27 15.30 -2.59
N LEU A 122 2.96 14.19 -2.81
CA LEU A 122 4.40 14.16 -3.07
C LEU A 122 4.69 13.52 -4.41
N GLN A 123 5.66 14.08 -5.11
CA GLN A 123 6.27 13.41 -6.26
C GLN A 123 7.73 13.18 -5.95
N ILE A 124 8.19 11.94 -6.10
CA ILE A 124 9.56 11.56 -5.81
C ILE A 124 10.30 11.38 -7.13
N SER A 125 11.35 12.17 -7.34
CA SER A 125 12.20 12.03 -8.51
C SER A 125 13.34 11.05 -8.20
N VAL A 126 13.43 10.01 -9.04
CA VAL A 126 14.47 8.99 -8.90
C VAL A 126 15.27 8.94 -10.19
N SER A 127 16.61 8.95 -10.06
CA SER A 127 17.48 8.75 -11.19
C SER A 127 18.61 7.79 -10.82
N LYS A 128 19.11 7.06 -11.81
CA LYS A 128 20.20 6.10 -11.63
C LYS A 128 21.28 6.37 -12.68
N THR A 129 22.52 6.03 -12.32
CA THR A 129 23.63 6.03 -13.27
C THR A 129 23.77 4.62 -13.83
N ASP A 130 23.78 4.51 -15.17
CA ASP A 130 23.95 3.21 -15.81
C ASP A 130 25.44 2.77 -15.81
N LYS A 131 25.72 1.61 -16.43
CA LYS A 131 27.10 1.07 -16.49
C LYS A 131 28.09 1.97 -17.23
N ARG A 132 27.61 2.93 -18.00
CA ARG A 132 28.42 3.90 -18.75
C ARG A 132 28.52 5.24 -18.03
N SER A 133 28.07 5.29 -16.79
CA SER A 133 28.01 6.50 -15.97
C SER A 133 27.08 7.58 -16.56
N VAL A 134 26.07 7.14 -17.30
CA VAL A 134 25.02 8.02 -17.82
C VAL A 134 23.84 8.02 -16.86
N MET A 135 23.39 9.22 -16.50
CA MET A 135 22.22 9.37 -15.63
C MET A 135 20.95 8.96 -16.39
N VAL A 136 20.23 8.00 -15.83
CA VAL A 136 18.99 7.50 -16.41
C VAL A 136 17.82 7.90 -15.52
N ALA A 137 16.88 8.68 -16.08
CA ALA A 137 15.69 9.07 -15.34
C ALA A 137 14.76 7.86 -15.16
N GLN A 138 14.26 7.69 -13.94
CA GLN A 138 13.26 6.67 -13.62
C GLN A 138 11.88 7.31 -13.57
N PRO A 139 10.78 6.55 -13.81
CA PRO A 139 9.45 7.07 -13.58
C PRO A 139 9.32 7.62 -12.16
N SER A 140 8.76 8.82 -12.03
CA SER A 140 8.62 9.47 -10.72
C SER A 140 7.26 9.13 -10.13
N PRO A 141 7.23 8.40 -9.01
CA PRO A 141 5.95 8.05 -8.38
C PRO A 141 5.29 9.27 -7.72
N TRP A 142 3.99 9.20 -7.64
CA TRP A 142 3.17 10.11 -6.87
C TRP A 142 2.67 9.38 -5.63
N MET A 143 2.68 10.04 -4.50
CA MET A 143 2.06 9.55 -3.27
C MET A 143 1.11 10.59 -2.73
N ILE A 144 -0.10 10.15 -2.41
CA ILE A 144 -1.11 11.01 -1.80
C ILE A 144 -1.46 10.40 -0.46
N SER A 145 -1.26 11.16 0.61
CA SER A 145 -1.75 10.77 1.93
C SER A 145 -3.07 11.46 2.21
N GLY A 146 -3.91 10.78 2.96
CA GLY A 146 -5.23 11.30 3.32
C GLY A 146 -5.72 10.71 4.62
N THR A 147 -6.55 11.47 5.31
CA THR A 147 -7.15 11.09 6.58
C THR A 147 -8.65 11.36 6.50
N PRO A 148 -9.51 10.42 6.95
CA PRO A 148 -10.94 10.65 6.95
C PRO A 148 -11.30 11.89 7.76
N ALA A 149 -12.27 12.65 7.27
CA ALA A 149 -12.81 13.81 7.97
C ALA A 149 -13.59 13.36 9.21
N ASP A 150 -13.53 14.17 10.23
CA ASP A 150 -14.29 13.91 11.47
C ASP A 150 -15.79 14.11 11.30
#